data_7254accc45ce0bbe49edc31cb1f8a7f2
#
_entry.id   7254accc45ce0bbe49edc31cb1f8a7f2
#
_cell.length_a   1.000
_cell.length_b   1.000
_cell.length_c   1.000
_cell.angle_alpha   90.00
_cell.angle_beta   90.00
_cell.angle_gamma   90.00
#
_symmetry.space_group_name_H-M   'P 1'
#
loop_
_entity.id
_entity.type
_entity.pdbx_description
1 polymer ?
#
loop_
_entity_poly.entity_id
_entity_poly.type
_entity_poly.pdbx_seq_one_letter_code
_entity_poly.pdbx_strand_id
1 'polypeptide(L)'
;MRKNFKKLCSLMLVTAMVASLALGCSKKEDKSETNTEAATQAAESIVLRVGMECAYPPFNWTQVDDSNNAAKIQGGGYAGGYDVKIAQKIAEGLGKELVIVKTEWDGLSPALTSEKIDMIIAGMSATKERKETIDFSDNYYTSDLVIVVKKDSEFANAKTINDFKGAKITAQLNTFHYTVLDQMDGVNIQEAMETFPDMTVAVQSGKIDGYVSERPGALSAVAANPELTFVAFDEKDGFQYDLDEVSIAVGLKKGSQYTEKVNEILKGISEEERAKLMDEAIKNQPLSE
;
A
#
# COMPACT_ATOMS: atom_id res chain seq x y z
N MET A 1 -61.86 -3.86 -11.02
CA MET A 1 -62.68 -2.63 -11.11
C MET A 1 -61.71 -1.51 -11.33
N ARG A 2 -61.58 -1.02 -12.58
CA ARG A 2 -62.11 0.25 -13.12
C ARG A 2 -61.53 1.46 -12.39
N LYS A 3 -60.92 2.50 -13.01
CA LYS A 3 -60.85 3.03 -14.39
C LYS A 3 -59.91 4.21 -14.37
N ASN A 4 -58.97 4.30 -15.31
CA ASN A 4 -58.82 5.38 -16.32
C ASN A 4 -59.32 6.76 -16.01
N PHE A 5 -58.44 7.77 -16.29
CA PHE A 5 -58.74 8.98 -17.09
C PHE A 5 -57.38 9.68 -17.32
N LYS A 6 -56.86 9.80 -18.34
CA LYS A 6 -56.79 10.32 -19.72
C LYS A 6 -57.06 11.84 -19.82
N LYS A 7 -56.09 12.49 -20.50
CA LYS A 7 -56.18 13.62 -21.47
C LYS A 7 -56.22 15.03 -20.86
N LEU A 8 -55.73 16.08 -21.47
CA LEU A 8 -55.36 16.43 -22.84
C LEU A 8 -54.81 17.87 -22.85
N CYS A 9 -53.82 18.15 -23.68
CA CYS A 9 -53.53 19.35 -24.49
C CYS A 9 -53.89 20.75 -24.03
N SER A 10 -52.97 21.72 -24.13
CA SER A 10 -53.12 22.71 -25.19
C SER A 10 -51.88 23.56 -25.42
N LEU A 11 -51.45 23.57 -26.58
CA LEU A 11 -50.66 24.40 -27.45
C LEU A 11 -51.15 25.85 -27.47
N MET A 12 -50.27 26.84 -27.34
CA MET A 12 -50.44 28.12 -28.07
C MET A 12 -49.09 28.82 -28.29
N LEU A 13 -48.81 28.94 -29.53
CA LEU A 13 -47.82 29.72 -30.24
C LEU A 13 -48.25 31.19 -30.27
N VAL A 14 -47.40 32.17 -29.97
CA VAL A 14 -47.45 33.49 -30.60
C VAL A 14 -46.05 34.04 -30.80
N THR A 15 -45.73 34.23 -32.05
CA THR A 15 -44.63 34.98 -32.64
C THR A 15 -44.85 36.47 -32.54
N ALA A 16 -43.82 37.26 -32.24
CA ALA A 16 -43.68 38.63 -32.81
C ALA A 16 -42.20 39.05 -32.79
N MET A 17 -41.67 39.29 -33.97
CA MET A 17 -40.47 40.04 -34.31
C MET A 17 -40.62 41.51 -33.96
N VAL A 18 -39.51 42.15 -33.53
CA VAL A 18 -39.07 43.46 -34.02
C VAL A 18 -37.58 43.63 -33.82
N ALA A 19 -36.90 43.97 -34.87
CA ALA A 19 -35.48 44.33 -34.92
C ALA A 19 -35.28 45.80 -34.50
N SER A 20 -34.16 46.12 -33.86
CA SER A 20 -33.52 47.43 -33.95
C SER A 20 -32.03 47.35 -33.66
N LEU A 21 -31.23 47.82 -34.59
CA LEU A 21 -29.82 48.05 -34.60
C LEU A 21 -29.39 49.12 -33.56
N ALA A 22 -28.21 48.95 -32.92
CA ALA A 22 -27.07 49.87 -33.06
C ALA A 22 -25.94 49.56 -32.06
N LEU A 23 -24.81 49.32 -32.60
CA LEU A 23 -23.41 49.67 -32.22
C LEU A 23 -23.08 49.97 -30.76
N GLY A 24 -22.13 49.16 -30.25
CA GLY A 24 -21.35 49.47 -29.06
C GLY A 24 -20.29 48.39 -28.82
N CYS A 25 -19.13 48.54 -29.45
CA CYS A 25 -17.91 47.76 -29.12
C CYS A 25 -17.54 47.90 -27.64
N SER A 26 -17.42 46.81 -26.92
CA SER A 26 -16.39 46.69 -25.93
C SER A 26 -16.14 45.19 -25.67
N LYS A 27 -14.98 44.73 -26.10
CA LYS A 27 -14.36 43.45 -25.83
C LYS A 27 -14.21 43.27 -24.34
N LYS A 28 -14.86 42.27 -23.76
CA LYS A 28 -14.40 41.63 -22.56
C LYS A 28 -14.47 40.12 -22.80
N GLU A 29 -13.34 39.57 -23.16
CA GLU A 29 -13.13 38.14 -23.26
C GLU A 29 -13.36 37.52 -21.89
N ASP A 30 -14.15 36.48 -21.89
CA ASP A 30 -14.32 35.48 -20.84
C ASP A 30 -12.98 34.80 -20.59
N LYS A 31 -12.31 35.19 -19.50
CA LYS A 31 -11.08 34.55 -18.96
C LYS A 31 -11.34 33.80 -17.65
N SER A 32 -12.55 33.31 -17.43
CA SER A 32 -12.88 32.66 -16.16
C SER A 32 -12.74 31.13 -16.19
N GLU A 33 -12.92 30.49 -17.34
CA GLU A 33 -12.87 29.02 -17.40
C GLU A 33 -11.44 28.46 -17.56
N THR A 34 -10.58 29.17 -18.29
CA THR A 34 -9.19 28.72 -18.51
C THR A 34 -8.33 28.80 -17.25
N ASN A 35 -8.64 29.72 -16.31
CA ASN A 35 -7.88 29.83 -15.06
C ASN A 35 -8.29 28.79 -14.02
N THR A 36 -9.52 28.25 -14.07
CA THR A 36 -9.98 27.24 -13.13
C THR A 36 -9.37 25.87 -13.47
N GLU A 37 -9.33 25.49 -14.73
CA GLU A 37 -8.68 24.24 -15.16
C GLU A 37 -7.16 24.26 -14.96
N ALA A 38 -6.50 25.37 -15.30
CA ALA A 38 -5.06 25.52 -15.07
C ALA A 38 -4.71 25.58 -13.57
N ALA A 39 -5.55 26.19 -12.73
CA ALA A 39 -5.37 26.19 -11.29
C ALA A 39 -5.61 24.80 -10.68
N THR A 40 -6.58 24.04 -11.18
CA THR A 40 -6.86 22.67 -10.74
C THR A 40 -5.73 21.71 -11.16
N GLN A 41 -5.24 21.80 -12.40
CA GLN A 41 -4.07 21.02 -12.85
C GLN A 41 -2.79 21.39 -12.10
N ALA A 42 -2.56 22.68 -11.81
CA ALA A 42 -1.40 23.10 -11.03
C ALA A 42 -1.50 22.63 -9.57
N ALA A 43 -2.71 22.62 -8.96
CA ALA A 43 -2.93 22.11 -7.61
C ALA A 43 -2.76 20.58 -7.55
N GLU A 44 -3.23 19.82 -8.54
CA GLU A 44 -3.00 18.38 -8.65
C GLU A 44 -1.51 18.04 -8.83
N SER A 45 -0.74 18.89 -9.49
CA SER A 45 0.71 18.69 -9.67
C SER A 45 1.52 18.87 -8.37
N ILE A 46 0.97 19.52 -7.34
CA ILE A 46 1.64 19.78 -6.05
C ILE A 46 1.51 18.61 -5.08
N VAL A 47 0.48 17.78 -5.24
CA VAL A 47 0.20 16.64 -4.35
C VAL A 47 0.84 15.36 -4.90
N LEU A 48 1.44 14.56 -4.01
CA LEU A 48 1.89 13.19 -4.25
C LEU A 48 0.94 12.22 -3.52
N ARG A 49 0.16 11.46 -4.27
CA ARG A 49 -0.76 10.45 -3.74
C ARG A 49 -0.03 9.11 -3.68
N VAL A 50 0.23 8.64 -2.46
CA VAL A 50 0.92 7.36 -2.23
C VAL A 50 -0.06 6.33 -1.71
N GLY A 51 -0.19 5.20 -2.43
CA GLY A 51 -1.01 4.06 -2.04
C GLY A 51 -0.28 3.12 -1.10
N MET A 52 -0.96 2.71 -0.02
CA MET A 52 -0.54 1.67 0.93
C MET A 52 -1.75 1.09 1.66
N GLU A 53 -1.62 -0.13 2.22
CA GLU A 53 -2.69 -0.80 2.96
C GLU A 53 -3.03 -0.11 4.28
N CYS A 54 -2.04 0.49 4.94
CA CYS A 54 -2.10 0.98 6.31
C CYS A 54 -2.53 -0.12 7.32
N ALA A 55 -2.13 -1.37 7.06
CA ALA A 55 -2.43 -2.57 7.86
C ALA A 55 -1.23 -3.55 7.91
N TYR A 56 -0.01 -3.08 7.63
CA TYR A 56 1.20 -3.88 7.60
C TYR A 56 2.31 -3.27 8.48
N PRO A 57 2.19 -3.30 9.82
CA PRO A 57 3.29 -2.87 10.70
C PRO A 57 4.52 -3.80 10.57
N PRO A 58 5.74 -3.27 10.65
CA PRO A 58 6.12 -1.89 10.94
C PRO A 58 6.24 -1.01 9.68
N PHE A 59 5.90 -1.54 8.50
CA PHE A 59 6.00 -0.81 7.23
C PHE A 59 4.98 0.32 7.16
N ASN A 60 3.70 0.01 7.37
CA ASN A 60 2.63 1.00 7.36
C ASN A 60 1.43 0.56 8.21
N TRP A 61 0.83 1.49 8.96
CA TRP A 61 -0.35 1.24 9.79
C TRP A 61 -1.24 2.49 9.87
N THR A 62 -2.51 2.29 10.30
CA THR A 62 -3.44 3.38 10.59
C THR A 62 -3.31 3.80 12.05
N GLN A 63 -3.32 5.11 12.35
CA GLN A 63 -3.41 5.68 13.68
C GLN A 63 -4.36 6.89 13.73
N VAL A 64 -4.75 7.29 14.96
CA VAL A 64 -5.80 8.28 15.16
C VAL A 64 -5.31 9.74 15.10
N ASP A 65 -4.03 9.97 15.37
CA ASP A 65 -3.42 11.29 15.44
C ASP A 65 -2.11 11.38 14.63
N ASP A 66 -1.50 12.56 14.59
CA ASP A 66 -0.27 12.85 13.86
C ASP A 66 1.01 12.56 14.66
N SER A 67 0.91 11.85 15.78
CA SER A 67 2.08 11.46 16.57
C SER A 67 3.12 10.73 15.71
N ASN A 68 4.38 10.78 16.13
CA ASN A 68 5.50 10.18 15.41
C ASN A 68 5.66 10.69 13.96
N ASN A 69 5.18 11.90 13.69
CA ASN A 69 5.19 12.49 12.34
C ASN A 69 4.46 11.59 11.32
N ALA A 70 3.26 11.14 11.66
CA ALA A 70 2.40 10.38 10.77
C ALA A 70 1.82 11.27 9.65
N ALA A 71 1.57 10.68 8.48
CA ALA A 71 1.03 11.38 7.33
C ALA A 71 -0.51 11.25 7.28
N LYS A 72 -1.18 12.28 6.77
CA LYS A 72 -2.63 12.26 6.61
C LYS A 72 -3.08 11.20 5.60
N ILE A 73 -4.13 10.46 5.95
CA ILE A 73 -4.83 9.57 5.02
C ILE A 73 -5.98 10.35 4.37
N GLN A 74 -6.13 10.20 3.06
CA GLN A 74 -7.28 10.74 2.34
C GLN A 74 -8.58 10.16 2.91
N GLY A 75 -9.47 11.01 3.34
CA GLY A 75 -10.74 10.59 3.96
C GLY A 75 -10.71 10.54 5.49
N GLY A 76 -9.55 10.67 6.13
CA GLY A 76 -9.41 10.81 7.58
C GLY A 76 -8.45 9.81 8.24
N GLY A 77 -7.95 10.18 9.42
CA GLY A 77 -6.92 9.43 10.13
C GLY A 77 -5.50 9.71 9.61
N TYR A 78 -4.56 8.96 10.13
CA TYR A 78 -3.13 9.12 9.83
C TYR A 78 -2.48 7.77 9.57
N ALA A 79 -1.46 7.75 8.73
CA ALA A 79 -0.61 6.59 8.49
C ALA A 79 0.75 6.80 9.13
N GLY A 80 1.22 5.81 9.89
CA GLY A 80 2.56 5.71 10.43
C GLY A 80 3.32 4.53 9.82
N GLY A 81 4.63 4.46 10.08
CA GLY A 81 5.46 3.34 9.65
C GLY A 81 6.64 3.72 8.78
N TYR A 82 7.46 2.72 8.49
CA TYR A 82 8.67 2.86 7.69
C TYR A 82 8.38 3.38 6.28
N ASP A 83 7.38 2.80 5.60
CA ASP A 83 6.96 3.22 4.26
C ASP A 83 6.50 4.68 4.24
N VAL A 84 5.82 5.13 5.31
CA VAL A 84 5.40 6.52 5.44
C VAL A 84 6.60 7.45 5.53
N LYS A 85 7.67 7.07 6.25
CA LYS A 85 8.91 7.84 6.33
C LYS A 85 9.62 7.93 4.97
N ILE A 86 9.65 6.83 4.23
CA ILE A 86 10.18 6.81 2.86
C ILE A 86 9.32 7.70 1.94
N ALA A 87 7.99 7.61 2.02
CA ALA A 87 7.08 8.45 1.25
C ALA A 87 7.26 9.96 1.54
N GLN A 88 7.47 10.32 2.81
CA GLN A 88 7.75 11.70 3.21
C GLN A 88 9.04 12.23 2.59
N LYS A 89 10.14 11.44 2.62
CA LYS A 89 11.41 11.82 2.00
C LYS A 89 11.28 11.97 0.47
N ILE A 90 10.53 11.09 -0.17
CA ILE A 90 10.27 11.17 -1.61
C ILE A 90 9.43 12.42 -1.92
N ALA A 91 8.36 12.69 -1.19
CA ALA A 91 7.51 13.86 -1.40
C ALA A 91 8.31 15.16 -1.20
N GLU A 92 9.13 15.25 -0.14
CA GLU A 92 10.03 16.39 0.12
C GLU A 92 11.03 16.57 -1.03
N GLY A 93 11.69 15.50 -1.47
CA GLY A 93 12.66 15.55 -2.57
C GLY A 93 12.04 15.89 -3.93
N LEU A 94 10.75 15.66 -4.10
CA LEU A 94 9.96 16.06 -5.27
C LEU A 94 9.32 17.44 -5.12
N GLY A 95 9.40 18.08 -3.96
CA GLY A 95 8.73 19.35 -3.67
C GLY A 95 7.22 19.26 -3.66
N LYS A 96 6.64 18.11 -3.24
CA LYS A 96 5.21 17.82 -3.24
C LYS A 96 4.65 17.63 -1.84
N GLU A 97 3.37 17.91 -1.67
CA GLU A 97 2.63 17.57 -0.46
C GLU A 97 2.24 16.08 -0.49
N LEU A 98 2.55 15.33 0.59
CA LEU A 98 2.22 13.92 0.69
C LEU A 98 0.77 13.72 1.12
N VAL A 99 0.05 12.90 0.39
CA VAL A 99 -1.26 12.36 0.78
C VAL A 99 -1.24 10.83 0.68
N ILE A 100 -1.56 10.15 1.77
CA ILE A 100 -1.70 8.70 1.77
C ILE A 100 -3.10 8.33 1.28
N VAL A 101 -3.16 7.40 0.34
CA VAL A 101 -4.41 6.80 -0.16
C VAL A 101 -4.47 5.37 0.34
N LYS A 102 -5.23 5.15 1.43
CA LYS A 102 -5.43 3.80 1.96
C LYS A 102 -6.17 2.95 0.92
N THR A 103 -5.57 1.82 0.56
CA THR A 103 -6.05 0.94 -0.50
C THR A 103 -5.72 -0.49 -0.13
N GLU A 104 -6.70 -1.38 -0.20
CA GLU A 104 -6.47 -2.81 0.00
C GLU A 104 -5.38 -3.34 -0.94
N TRP A 105 -4.64 -4.36 -0.51
CA TRP A 105 -3.46 -4.88 -1.20
C TRP A 105 -3.68 -5.09 -2.70
N ASP A 106 -4.71 -5.85 -3.06
CA ASP A 106 -5.04 -6.17 -4.46
C ASP A 106 -5.50 -4.96 -5.28
N GLY A 107 -5.88 -3.88 -4.60
CA GLY A 107 -6.29 -2.63 -5.21
C GLY A 107 -5.13 -1.69 -5.59
N LEU A 108 -3.92 -1.92 -5.08
CA LEU A 108 -2.78 -0.99 -5.24
C LEU A 108 -2.34 -0.86 -6.70
N SER A 109 -2.03 -1.97 -7.38
CA SER A 109 -1.61 -1.95 -8.79
C SER A 109 -2.71 -1.41 -9.73
N PRO A 110 -3.99 -1.79 -9.59
CA PRO A 110 -5.10 -1.15 -10.31
C PRO A 110 -5.24 0.35 -10.03
N ALA A 111 -5.04 0.80 -8.79
CA ALA A 111 -5.10 2.22 -8.44
C ALA A 111 -3.97 3.02 -9.10
N LEU A 112 -2.75 2.45 -9.16
CA LEU A 112 -1.61 3.06 -9.82
C LEU A 112 -1.81 3.15 -11.34
N THR A 113 -2.24 2.07 -11.98
CA THR A 113 -2.44 2.04 -13.44
C THR A 113 -3.59 2.93 -13.90
N SER A 114 -4.62 3.11 -13.07
CA SER A 114 -5.75 4.04 -13.31
C SER A 114 -5.50 5.47 -12.81
N GLU A 115 -4.27 5.79 -12.35
CA GLU A 115 -3.86 7.13 -11.91
C GLU A 115 -4.65 7.68 -10.70
N LYS A 116 -5.26 6.82 -9.90
CA LYS A 116 -5.85 7.18 -8.61
C LYS A 116 -4.79 7.47 -7.56
N ILE A 117 -3.63 6.83 -7.68
CA ILE A 117 -2.41 7.07 -6.92
C ILE A 117 -1.25 7.29 -7.89
N ASP A 118 -0.21 7.97 -7.43
CA ASP A 118 0.99 8.31 -8.21
C ASP A 118 2.12 7.31 -8.00
N MET A 119 2.16 6.68 -6.82
CA MET A 119 3.16 5.68 -6.41
C MET A 119 2.54 4.67 -5.44
N ILE A 120 3.13 3.47 -5.40
CA ILE A 120 2.90 2.47 -4.35
C ILE A 120 4.13 2.43 -3.46
N ILE A 121 3.96 2.66 -2.14
CA ILE A 121 5.00 2.47 -1.12
C ILE A 121 4.35 1.67 0.01
N ALA A 122 4.45 0.35 -0.05
CA ALA A 122 3.59 -0.56 0.72
C ALA A 122 4.29 -1.90 1.04
N GLY A 123 5.60 -1.90 1.27
CA GLY A 123 6.34 -3.15 1.44
C GLY A 123 6.31 -4.06 0.20
N MET A 124 6.15 -3.48 -0.99
CA MET A 124 5.91 -4.25 -2.20
C MET A 124 7.21 -4.70 -2.86
N SER A 125 7.38 -6.02 -3.01
CA SER A 125 8.50 -6.60 -3.76
C SER A 125 8.35 -6.37 -5.27
N ALA A 126 9.49 -6.10 -5.93
CA ALA A 126 9.55 -5.87 -7.37
C ALA A 126 9.64 -7.19 -8.16
N THR A 127 8.65 -8.10 -7.98
CA THR A 127 8.63 -9.41 -8.63
C THR A 127 8.59 -9.31 -10.16
N LYS A 128 9.02 -10.36 -10.85
CA LYS A 128 9.02 -10.43 -12.33
C LYS A 128 7.61 -10.20 -12.89
N GLU A 129 6.60 -10.80 -12.26
CA GLU A 129 5.20 -10.67 -12.67
C GLU A 129 4.72 -9.21 -12.55
N ARG A 130 4.98 -8.55 -11.41
CA ARG A 130 4.60 -7.15 -11.21
C ARG A 130 5.31 -6.21 -12.17
N LYS A 131 6.58 -6.50 -12.48
CA LYS A 131 7.36 -5.76 -13.49
C LYS A 131 6.79 -5.82 -14.91
N GLU A 132 5.86 -6.72 -15.20
CA GLU A 132 5.13 -6.73 -16.49
C GLU A 132 4.16 -5.54 -16.62
N THR A 133 3.54 -5.14 -15.51
CA THR A 133 2.45 -4.15 -15.50
C THR A 133 2.84 -2.79 -14.97
N ILE A 134 3.79 -2.70 -14.04
CA ILE A 134 4.28 -1.46 -13.41
C ILE A 134 5.80 -1.42 -13.43
N ASP A 135 6.38 -0.24 -13.25
CA ASP A 135 7.81 -0.06 -13.04
C ASP A 135 8.13 0.05 -11.55
N PHE A 136 9.39 -0.14 -11.20
CA PHE A 136 9.88 -0.06 -9.84
C PHE A 136 11.13 0.82 -9.76
N SER A 137 11.31 1.47 -8.62
CA SER A 137 12.55 2.14 -8.25
C SER A 137 13.65 1.14 -7.89
N ASP A 138 14.81 1.66 -7.53
CA ASP A 138 15.81 0.91 -6.73
C ASP A 138 15.18 0.51 -5.38
N ASN A 139 15.72 -0.56 -4.79
CA ASN A 139 15.20 -1.10 -3.53
C ASN A 139 15.44 -0.13 -2.37
N TYR A 140 14.42 0.04 -1.51
CA TYR A 140 14.55 0.85 -0.31
C TYR A 140 14.68 0.03 0.99
N TYR A 141 14.41 -1.30 0.92
CA TYR A 141 14.64 -2.26 2.01
C TYR A 141 14.82 -3.66 1.44
N THR A 142 15.58 -4.49 2.14
CA THR A 142 15.74 -5.92 1.84
C THR A 142 15.71 -6.70 3.15
N SER A 143 15.02 -7.82 3.18
CA SER A 143 14.86 -8.66 4.36
C SER A 143 15.02 -10.13 4.03
N ASP A 144 14.75 -10.99 5.00
CA ASP A 144 14.67 -12.43 4.88
C ASP A 144 13.29 -12.94 5.32
N LEU A 145 12.93 -14.13 4.84
CA LEU A 145 11.67 -14.77 5.21
C LEU A 145 11.83 -15.56 6.51
N VAL A 146 10.79 -15.44 7.34
CA VAL A 146 10.67 -16.12 8.63
C VAL A 146 9.25 -16.67 8.77
N ILE A 147 9.02 -17.56 9.76
CA ILE A 147 7.69 -18.06 10.08
C ILE A 147 7.30 -17.63 11.49
N VAL A 148 6.20 -16.87 11.62
CA VAL A 148 5.63 -16.48 12.90
C VAL A 148 4.78 -17.61 13.44
N VAL A 149 5.01 -17.99 14.72
CA VAL A 149 4.33 -19.09 15.43
C VAL A 149 4.06 -18.70 16.88
N LYS A 150 3.30 -19.50 17.62
CA LYS A 150 3.23 -19.39 19.08
C LYS A 150 4.53 -19.83 19.75
N LYS A 151 4.92 -19.21 20.87
CA LYS A 151 6.11 -19.59 21.67
C LYS A 151 6.03 -21.01 22.24
N ASP A 152 4.83 -21.46 22.57
CA ASP A 152 4.57 -22.79 23.11
C ASP A 152 4.27 -23.85 22.05
N SER A 153 4.32 -23.47 20.76
CA SER A 153 4.17 -24.39 19.64
C SER A 153 5.35 -25.37 19.54
N GLU A 154 5.08 -26.60 19.13
CA GLU A 154 6.11 -27.59 18.78
C GLU A 154 7.05 -27.09 17.67
N PHE A 155 6.57 -26.16 16.83
CA PHE A 155 7.32 -25.55 15.72
C PHE A 155 8.22 -24.38 16.14
N ALA A 156 8.11 -23.87 17.38
CA ALA A 156 8.87 -22.71 17.84
C ALA A 156 10.40 -22.89 17.84
N ASN A 157 10.86 -24.14 17.81
CA ASN A 157 12.28 -24.50 17.81
C ASN A 157 12.73 -25.14 16.48
N ALA A 158 11.92 -25.08 15.43
CA ALA A 158 12.24 -25.56 14.11
C ALA A 158 13.56 -24.93 13.60
N LYS A 159 14.33 -25.69 12.82
CA LYS A 159 15.62 -25.27 12.27
C LYS A 159 15.61 -25.18 10.75
N THR A 160 14.71 -25.92 10.13
CA THR A 160 14.52 -25.98 8.70
C THR A 160 13.06 -25.76 8.35
N ILE A 161 12.77 -25.34 7.12
CA ILE A 161 11.36 -25.23 6.65
C ILE A 161 10.65 -26.60 6.64
N ASN A 162 11.40 -27.72 6.55
CA ASN A 162 10.85 -29.07 6.54
C ASN A 162 10.46 -29.58 7.94
N ASP A 163 10.90 -28.91 9.01
CA ASP A 163 10.45 -29.23 10.39
C ASP A 163 8.98 -28.84 10.63
N PHE A 164 8.37 -28.11 9.71
CA PHE A 164 6.96 -27.74 9.72
C PHE A 164 6.02 -28.78 9.10
N LYS A 165 6.48 -30.01 8.90
CA LYS A 165 5.64 -31.07 8.35
C LYS A 165 4.39 -31.28 9.16
N GLY A 166 3.23 -31.20 8.50
CA GLY A 166 1.90 -31.30 9.10
C GLY A 166 1.36 -30.00 9.69
N ALA A 167 2.18 -28.97 9.87
CA ALA A 167 1.76 -27.66 10.34
C ALA A 167 0.77 -27.00 9.36
N LYS A 168 -0.19 -26.28 9.89
CA LYS A 168 -1.13 -25.44 9.14
C LYS A 168 -0.48 -24.07 8.92
N ILE A 169 0.08 -23.83 7.76
CA ILE A 169 0.79 -22.58 7.42
C ILE A 169 0.04 -21.84 6.32
N THR A 170 0.02 -20.52 6.42
CA THR A 170 -0.50 -19.61 5.40
C THR A 170 0.44 -18.43 5.17
N ALA A 171 0.06 -17.55 4.25
CA ALA A 171 0.68 -16.26 4.04
C ALA A 171 -0.31 -15.29 3.39
N GLN A 172 0.13 -14.06 3.13
CA GLN A 172 -0.73 -13.04 2.53
C GLN A 172 -1.07 -13.38 1.07
N LEU A 173 -2.32 -13.14 0.71
CA LEU A 173 -2.87 -13.35 -0.62
C LEU A 173 -2.09 -12.55 -1.68
N ASN A 174 -1.88 -13.15 -2.86
CA ASN A 174 -1.22 -12.53 -4.01
C ASN A 174 0.18 -11.97 -3.69
N THR A 175 0.90 -12.66 -2.79
CA THR A 175 2.28 -12.33 -2.46
C THR A 175 3.23 -13.50 -2.69
N PHE A 176 4.50 -13.16 -2.82
CA PHE A 176 5.59 -14.11 -2.85
C PHE A 176 5.65 -14.98 -1.58
N HIS A 177 5.27 -14.44 -0.41
CA HIS A 177 5.18 -15.20 0.84
C HIS A 177 4.29 -16.44 0.73
N TYR A 178 3.22 -16.38 -0.08
CA TYR A 178 2.33 -17.53 -0.26
C TYR A 178 2.92 -18.55 -1.24
N THR A 179 3.59 -18.11 -2.30
CA THR A 179 4.18 -19.04 -3.28
C THR A 179 5.34 -19.86 -2.74
N VAL A 180 6.12 -19.31 -1.78
CA VAL A 180 7.23 -20.07 -1.16
C VAL A 180 6.78 -21.25 -0.30
N LEU A 181 5.49 -21.30 0.09
CA LEU A 181 4.92 -22.42 0.85
C LEU A 181 5.06 -23.76 0.12
N ASP A 182 5.11 -23.74 -1.21
CA ASP A 182 5.31 -24.93 -2.04
C ASP A 182 6.69 -25.59 -1.81
N GLN A 183 7.65 -24.89 -1.18
CA GLN A 183 8.95 -25.42 -0.82
C GLN A 183 8.93 -26.25 0.48
N MET A 184 7.85 -26.19 1.26
CA MET A 184 7.73 -26.83 2.57
C MET A 184 7.16 -28.25 2.41
N ASP A 185 8.00 -29.29 2.51
CA ASP A 185 7.56 -30.67 2.30
C ASP A 185 6.58 -31.14 3.40
N GLY A 186 5.39 -31.54 2.97
CA GLY A 186 4.35 -32.08 3.85
C GLY A 186 3.67 -31.09 4.78
N VAL A 187 3.85 -29.80 4.55
CA VAL A 187 3.07 -28.75 5.25
C VAL A 187 1.60 -28.81 4.80
N ASN A 188 0.67 -28.42 5.68
CA ASN A 188 -0.75 -28.28 5.36
C ASN A 188 -1.02 -26.80 5.02
N ILE A 189 -0.82 -26.43 3.74
CA ILE A 189 -1.04 -25.06 3.27
C ILE A 189 -2.51 -24.69 3.46
N GLN A 190 -2.75 -23.61 4.18
CA GLN A 190 -4.09 -23.05 4.40
C GLN A 190 -4.40 -21.99 3.33
N GLU A 191 -5.69 -21.62 3.21
CA GLU A 191 -6.10 -20.53 2.33
C GLU A 191 -5.34 -19.23 2.68
N ALA A 192 -4.90 -18.50 1.64
CA ALA A 192 -4.24 -17.23 1.82
C ALA A 192 -5.16 -16.22 2.53
N MET A 193 -4.59 -15.35 3.34
CA MET A 193 -5.32 -14.34 4.09
C MET A 193 -5.01 -12.93 3.55
N GLU A 194 -5.91 -11.98 3.76
CA GLU A 194 -5.77 -10.65 3.19
C GLU A 194 -4.72 -9.81 3.91
N THR A 195 -4.67 -9.87 5.26
CA THR A 195 -3.82 -8.97 6.06
C THR A 195 -2.97 -9.71 7.09
N PHE A 196 -1.83 -9.12 7.46
CA PHE A 196 -0.96 -9.64 8.55
C PHE A 196 -1.65 -9.66 9.91
N PRO A 197 -2.46 -8.64 10.31
CA PRO A 197 -3.26 -8.72 11.53
C PRO A 197 -4.20 -9.94 11.57
N ASP A 198 -4.88 -10.27 10.46
CA ASP A 198 -5.76 -11.44 10.40
C ASP A 198 -4.99 -12.75 10.62
N MET A 199 -3.80 -12.88 10.03
CA MET A 199 -2.92 -14.04 10.24
C MET A 199 -2.44 -14.13 11.69
N THR A 200 -2.10 -12.99 12.31
CA THR A 200 -1.71 -12.91 13.72
C THR A 200 -2.83 -13.43 14.63
N VAL A 201 -4.06 -12.97 14.42
CA VAL A 201 -5.25 -13.45 15.16
C VAL A 201 -5.49 -14.94 14.90
N ALA A 202 -5.29 -15.42 13.68
CA ALA A 202 -5.45 -16.82 13.33
C ALA A 202 -4.44 -17.73 14.05
N VAL A 203 -3.17 -17.29 14.22
CA VAL A 203 -2.15 -18.01 15.03
C VAL A 203 -2.55 -17.98 16.51
N GLN A 204 -2.91 -16.82 17.05
CA GLN A 204 -3.33 -16.66 18.45
C GLN A 204 -4.50 -17.58 18.81
N SER A 205 -5.49 -17.66 17.94
CA SER A 205 -6.68 -18.52 18.12
C SER A 205 -6.41 -20.03 17.87
N GLY A 206 -5.25 -20.39 17.31
CA GLY A 206 -4.93 -21.78 16.94
C GLY A 206 -5.65 -22.28 15.69
N LYS A 207 -6.20 -21.37 14.88
CA LYS A 207 -6.78 -21.70 13.58
C LYS A 207 -5.70 -22.16 12.60
N ILE A 208 -4.52 -21.53 12.67
CA ILE A 208 -3.30 -21.90 11.95
C ILE A 208 -2.13 -22.04 12.94
N ASP A 209 -1.09 -22.74 12.56
CA ASP A 209 0.11 -22.94 13.38
C ASP A 209 1.16 -21.85 13.15
N GLY A 210 1.14 -21.21 11.96
CA GLY A 210 2.03 -20.11 11.64
C GLY A 210 1.74 -19.48 10.29
N TYR A 211 2.46 -18.38 10.01
CA TYR A 211 2.43 -17.71 8.71
C TYR A 211 3.81 -17.19 8.30
N VAL A 212 4.06 -17.13 6.99
CA VAL A 212 5.30 -16.56 6.44
C VAL A 212 5.23 -15.04 6.47
N SER A 213 6.31 -14.41 6.90
CA SER A 213 6.50 -12.96 6.99
C SER A 213 7.95 -12.60 6.69
N GLU A 214 8.23 -11.31 6.43
CA GLU A 214 9.58 -10.78 6.54
C GLU A 214 9.95 -10.55 8.01
N ARG A 215 11.27 -10.55 8.30
CA ARG A 215 11.79 -10.34 9.65
C ARG A 215 11.25 -9.08 10.33
N PRO A 216 11.16 -7.88 9.71
CA PRO A 216 10.59 -6.71 10.37
C PRO A 216 9.12 -6.90 10.79
N GLY A 217 8.30 -7.50 9.91
CA GLY A 217 6.91 -7.83 10.21
C GLY A 217 6.78 -8.81 11.38
N ALA A 218 7.63 -9.84 11.41
CA ALA A 218 7.68 -10.80 12.51
C ALA A 218 8.12 -10.14 13.84
N LEU A 219 9.14 -9.28 13.82
CA LEU A 219 9.56 -8.52 15.00
C LEU A 219 8.43 -7.63 15.53
N SER A 220 7.72 -6.99 14.61
CA SER A 220 6.54 -6.20 14.93
C SER A 220 5.43 -7.03 15.59
N ALA A 221 5.08 -8.16 14.98
CA ALA A 221 4.06 -9.06 15.53
C ALA A 221 4.41 -9.56 16.94
N VAL A 222 5.67 -9.96 17.16
CA VAL A 222 6.15 -10.44 18.48
C VAL A 222 6.21 -9.30 19.51
N ALA A 223 6.57 -8.10 19.12
CA ALA A 223 6.60 -6.94 20.01
C ALA A 223 5.19 -6.58 20.53
N ALA A 224 4.17 -6.69 19.66
CA ALA A 224 2.78 -6.44 20.00
C ALA A 224 2.11 -7.62 20.73
N ASN A 225 2.57 -8.86 20.50
CA ASN A 225 1.94 -10.09 21.00
C ASN A 225 2.97 -10.98 21.69
N PRO A 226 3.16 -10.85 23.03
CA PRO A 226 4.22 -11.54 23.77
C PRO A 226 4.16 -13.07 23.75
N GLU A 227 3.02 -13.68 23.40
CA GLU A 227 2.84 -15.12 23.23
C GLU A 227 3.36 -15.66 21.90
N LEU A 228 3.68 -14.77 20.94
CA LEU A 228 4.24 -15.14 19.66
C LEU A 228 5.77 -15.13 19.66
N THR A 229 6.33 -15.88 18.75
CA THR A 229 7.74 -15.88 18.35
C THR A 229 7.83 -16.05 16.85
N PHE A 230 9.03 -15.99 16.31
CA PHE A 230 9.27 -16.39 14.91
C PHE A 230 10.47 -17.29 14.80
N VAL A 231 10.46 -18.12 13.76
CA VAL A 231 11.57 -19.01 13.38
C VAL A 231 12.28 -18.40 12.19
N ALA A 232 13.55 -18.14 12.34
CA ALA A 232 14.45 -17.71 11.29
C ALA A 232 15.36 -18.89 10.89
N PHE A 233 15.76 -18.94 9.65
CA PHE A 233 16.52 -20.03 9.07
C PHE A 233 17.90 -19.58 8.60
N ASP A 234 18.85 -20.48 8.64
CA ASP A 234 20.08 -20.32 7.86
C ASP A 234 19.76 -20.45 6.37
N GLU A 235 20.54 -19.79 5.49
CA GLU A 235 20.29 -19.71 4.04
C GLU A 235 20.00 -21.07 3.39
N LYS A 236 20.75 -22.12 3.78
CA LYS A 236 20.61 -23.48 3.24
C LYS A 236 19.38 -24.26 3.76
N ASP A 237 18.84 -23.84 4.90
CA ASP A 237 17.79 -24.55 5.64
C ASP A 237 16.42 -23.81 5.54
N GLY A 238 16.44 -22.60 4.95
CA GLY A 238 15.30 -21.72 4.75
C GLY A 238 14.71 -21.78 3.34
N PHE A 239 13.87 -20.82 3.07
CA PHE A 239 13.27 -20.62 1.75
C PHE A 239 14.34 -20.21 0.73
N GLN A 240 14.20 -20.70 -0.49
CA GLN A 240 15.03 -20.31 -1.63
C GLN A 240 14.26 -19.25 -2.45
N TYR A 241 14.91 -18.14 -2.74
CA TYR A 241 14.31 -17.03 -3.48
C TYR A 241 15.39 -16.17 -4.17
N ASP A 242 14.97 -15.46 -5.20
CA ASP A 242 15.80 -14.39 -5.77
C ASP A 242 15.77 -13.17 -4.83
N LEU A 243 16.87 -12.45 -4.70
CA LEU A 243 16.99 -11.29 -3.80
C LEU A 243 15.94 -10.21 -4.12
N ASP A 244 15.56 -10.05 -5.38
CA ASP A 244 14.52 -9.12 -5.82
C ASP A 244 13.14 -9.45 -5.21
N GLU A 245 12.87 -10.70 -4.86
CA GLU A 245 11.59 -11.16 -4.31
C GLU A 245 11.40 -10.80 -2.83
N VAL A 246 12.50 -10.60 -2.11
CA VAL A 246 12.52 -10.16 -0.70
C VAL A 246 13.00 -8.71 -0.54
N SER A 247 13.19 -8.01 -1.67
CA SER A 247 13.55 -6.61 -1.70
C SER A 247 12.35 -5.78 -2.10
N ILE A 248 12.06 -4.75 -1.34
CA ILE A 248 10.92 -3.87 -1.58
C ILE A 248 11.34 -2.57 -2.25
N ALA A 249 10.51 -2.11 -3.17
CA ALA A 249 10.74 -0.94 -4.00
C ALA A 249 9.47 -0.10 -4.18
N VAL A 250 9.63 1.13 -4.62
CA VAL A 250 8.51 2.01 -4.96
C VAL A 250 7.91 1.57 -6.29
N GLY A 251 6.62 1.20 -6.30
CA GLY A 251 5.88 0.92 -7.51
C GLY A 251 5.49 2.21 -8.24
N LEU A 252 5.73 2.27 -9.53
CA LEU A 252 5.51 3.42 -10.40
C LEU A 252 4.77 2.99 -11.66
N LYS A 253 3.99 3.89 -12.26
CA LYS A 253 3.40 3.63 -13.57
C LYS A 253 4.50 3.39 -14.60
N LYS A 254 4.25 2.49 -15.56
CA LYS A 254 5.17 2.24 -16.69
C LYS A 254 5.62 3.52 -17.37
N GLY A 255 6.94 3.70 -17.49
CA GLY A 255 7.53 4.88 -18.10
C GLY A 255 7.37 6.16 -17.26
N SER A 256 7.21 6.05 -15.96
CA SER A 256 7.05 7.20 -15.07
C SER A 256 8.26 8.14 -15.13
N GLN A 257 7.98 9.42 -15.27
CA GLN A 257 9.01 10.48 -15.23
C GLN A 257 9.67 10.63 -13.84
N TYR A 258 9.10 10.01 -12.80
CA TYR A 258 9.60 10.12 -11.43
C TYR A 258 10.66 9.08 -11.08
N THR A 259 10.84 8.01 -11.88
CA THR A 259 11.69 6.86 -11.53
C THR A 259 13.12 7.27 -11.21
N GLU A 260 13.76 8.05 -12.08
CA GLU A 260 15.14 8.50 -11.87
C GLU A 260 15.26 9.37 -10.62
N LYS A 261 14.31 10.31 -10.42
CA LYS A 261 14.34 11.22 -9.29
C LYS A 261 14.08 10.50 -7.97
N VAL A 262 13.18 9.51 -7.95
CA VAL A 262 12.93 8.63 -6.80
C VAL A 262 14.22 7.86 -6.45
N ASN A 263 14.90 7.29 -7.43
CA ASN A 263 16.16 6.57 -7.22
C ASN A 263 17.27 7.49 -6.65
N GLU A 264 17.38 8.71 -7.14
CA GLU A 264 18.31 9.71 -6.57
C GLU A 264 18.00 9.99 -5.09
N ILE A 265 16.71 10.18 -4.74
CA ILE A 265 16.27 10.42 -3.37
C ILE A 265 16.58 9.21 -2.49
N LEU A 266 16.21 8.00 -2.93
CA LEU A 266 16.46 6.76 -2.20
C LEU A 266 17.94 6.51 -1.96
N LYS A 267 18.79 6.80 -2.93
CA LYS A 267 20.26 6.70 -2.83
C LYS A 267 20.84 7.68 -1.80
N GLY A 268 20.17 8.80 -1.55
CA GLY A 268 20.53 9.76 -0.51
C GLY A 268 20.23 9.29 0.91
N ILE A 269 19.43 8.21 1.10
CA ILE A 269 19.09 7.64 2.41
C ILE A 269 20.12 6.54 2.72
N SER A 270 21.00 6.78 3.68
CA SER A 270 22.03 5.81 4.07
C SER A 270 21.44 4.54 4.68
N GLU A 271 22.18 3.43 4.64
CA GLU A 271 21.83 2.16 5.32
C GLU A 271 21.57 2.36 6.82
N GLU A 272 22.42 3.17 7.49
CA GLU A 272 22.26 3.49 8.91
C GLU A 272 20.93 4.25 9.16
N GLU A 273 20.59 5.20 8.30
CA GLU A 273 19.33 5.93 8.40
C GLU A 273 18.13 5.00 8.15
N ARG A 274 18.20 4.10 7.17
CA ARG A 274 17.16 3.11 6.90
C ARG A 274 16.93 2.19 8.08
N ALA A 275 18.01 1.67 8.69
CA ALA A 275 17.95 0.85 9.89
C ALA A 275 17.30 1.61 11.05
N LYS A 276 17.70 2.85 11.30
CA LYS A 276 17.11 3.70 12.33
C LYS A 276 15.62 3.95 12.11
N LEU A 277 15.20 4.24 10.88
CA LEU A 277 13.78 4.45 10.55
C LEU A 277 12.94 3.18 10.78
N MET A 278 13.50 2.00 10.49
CA MET A 278 12.84 0.73 10.75
C MET A 278 12.74 0.45 12.26
N ASP A 279 13.80 0.66 13.03
CA ASP A 279 13.80 0.50 14.49
C ASP A 279 12.78 1.45 15.15
N GLU A 280 12.71 2.69 14.68
CA GLU A 280 11.70 3.66 15.14
C GLU A 280 10.29 3.20 14.79
N ALA A 281 10.07 2.64 13.61
CA ALA A 281 8.77 2.11 13.21
C ALA A 281 8.34 0.94 14.09
N ILE A 282 9.22 -0.04 14.35
CA ILE A 282 8.94 -1.18 15.24
C ILE A 282 8.59 -0.68 16.65
N LYS A 283 9.29 0.33 17.15
CA LYS A 283 9.08 0.87 18.50
C LYS A 283 7.77 1.67 18.65
N ASN A 284 7.37 2.39 17.60
CA ASN A 284 6.27 3.36 17.64
C ASN A 284 4.95 2.81 17.08
N GLN A 285 4.93 1.55 16.62
CA GLN A 285 3.72 0.92 16.11
C GLN A 285 2.64 0.85 17.20
N PRO A 286 1.34 0.90 16.83
CA PRO A 286 0.26 0.64 17.78
C PRO A 286 0.42 -0.76 18.36
N LEU A 287 0.34 -0.88 19.67
CA LEU A 287 0.20 -2.19 20.30
C LEU A 287 -1.20 -2.70 19.97
N SER A 288 -1.35 -4.00 19.72
CA SER A 288 -2.67 -4.62 19.61
C SER A 288 -3.44 -4.37 20.92
N GLU A 289 -4.60 -3.67 20.84
CA GLU A 289 -5.53 -3.56 21.96
C GLU A 289 -6.23 -4.89 22.25
#